data_6bb003ecbc10fa132ce3c707e2984071
#
_entry.id   6bb003ecbc10fa132ce3c707e2984071
#
_cell.length_a   1.000
_cell.length_b   1.000
_cell.length_c   1.000
_cell.angle_alpha   90.00
_cell.angle_beta   90.00
_cell.angle_gamma   90.00
#
_symmetry.space_group_name_H-M   'P 1'
#
loop_
_entity.id
_entity.type
_entity.pdbx_description
1 polymer ?
#
loop_
_entity_poly.entity_id
_entity_poly.type
_entity_poly.pdbx_seq_one_letter_code
_entity_poly.pdbx_strand_id
1 'polypeptide(L)'
;MDTTRAKLKTEHPLPPLPAVAHRLLELINRDAPFDEIGAVLATDAAMAMRVLRIANSVALRGATPIASLTEAFLRLGTAQLRQLVLGLVFIHHFPRRGAFDYVAFWRHSLHVALAAQQIERRSEGLNNSGQDVYTAGLLHDIGIAYLNLSATTRYKQVIVEARSSGEPLEVVEQRLLGVNHAEAAAYLLEEWRFPANIIAVCRFHGRPEEAREGHRDLVRLIHVADELVWGLGYDNGAKRVGPEFNPQDFAKVRVDPTQHEAIVAELKTLAEQVESCLA
;
A
#
# COMPACT_ATOMS: atom_id res chain seq x y z
N MET A 1 -11.58 26.68 4.30
CA MET A 1 -11.53 25.74 3.17
C MET A 1 -10.06 25.52 2.88
N ASP A 2 -9.62 24.31 2.93
CA ASP A 2 -8.21 23.95 2.97
C ASP A 2 -7.51 24.38 1.67
N THR A 3 -6.52 25.26 1.78
CA THR A 3 -5.71 25.77 0.65
C THR A 3 -5.03 24.63 -0.10
N THR A 4 -4.63 23.59 0.61
CA THR A 4 -4.04 22.35 0.07
C THR A 4 -5.02 21.63 -0.85
N ARG A 5 -6.29 21.44 -0.43
CA ARG A 5 -7.33 20.79 -1.25
C ARG A 5 -7.64 21.60 -2.52
N ALA A 6 -7.73 22.92 -2.40
CA ALA A 6 -7.94 23.79 -3.56
C ALA A 6 -6.79 23.67 -4.57
N LYS A 7 -5.55 23.63 -4.09
CA LYS A 7 -4.36 23.46 -4.91
C LYS A 7 -4.31 22.08 -5.60
N LEU A 8 -4.56 21.01 -4.84
CA LEU A 8 -4.63 19.66 -5.40
C LEU A 8 -5.68 19.56 -6.51
N LYS A 9 -6.85 20.13 -6.30
CA LYS A 9 -7.93 20.13 -7.30
C LYS A 9 -7.57 20.88 -8.58
N THR A 10 -6.79 21.97 -8.51
CA THR A 10 -6.48 22.82 -9.66
C THR A 10 -5.19 22.42 -10.37
N GLU A 11 -4.15 22.04 -9.64
CA GLU A 11 -2.82 21.78 -10.17
C GLU A 11 -2.54 20.28 -10.38
N HIS A 12 -3.28 19.41 -9.69
CA HIS A 12 -3.09 17.95 -9.72
C HIS A 12 -4.41 17.27 -10.09
N PRO A 13 -4.75 17.15 -11.39
CA PRO A 13 -5.98 16.49 -11.79
C PRO A 13 -5.98 15.02 -11.34
N LEU A 14 -7.13 14.58 -10.81
CA LEU A 14 -7.30 13.20 -10.37
C LEU A 14 -7.25 12.25 -11.56
N PRO A 15 -6.51 11.15 -11.48
CA PRO A 15 -6.58 10.11 -12.47
C PRO A 15 -7.98 9.48 -12.43
N PRO A 16 -8.62 9.28 -13.61
CA PRO A 16 -9.92 8.62 -13.64
C PRO A 16 -9.74 7.16 -13.20
N LEU A 17 -10.50 6.73 -12.18
CA LEU A 17 -10.50 5.33 -11.79
C LEU A 17 -11.19 4.50 -12.88
N PRO A 18 -10.57 3.42 -13.43
CA PRO A 18 -11.25 2.56 -14.39
C PRO A 18 -12.56 2.02 -13.85
N ALA A 19 -13.58 1.87 -14.71
CA ALA A 19 -14.89 1.38 -14.29
C ALA A 19 -14.82 0.03 -13.57
N VAL A 20 -13.96 -0.88 -14.03
CA VAL A 20 -13.71 -2.18 -13.39
C VAL A 20 -13.12 -1.99 -11.99
N ALA A 21 -12.14 -1.08 -11.83
CA ALA A 21 -11.53 -0.78 -10.54
C ALA A 21 -12.55 -0.19 -9.57
N HIS A 22 -13.34 0.78 -10.02
CA HIS A 22 -14.42 1.39 -9.22
C HIS A 22 -15.43 0.31 -8.75
N ARG A 23 -15.85 -0.55 -9.66
CA ARG A 23 -16.80 -1.61 -9.33
C ARG A 23 -16.22 -2.63 -8.35
N LEU A 24 -14.96 -3.02 -8.51
CA LEU A 24 -14.28 -3.91 -7.57
C LEU A 24 -14.15 -3.30 -6.18
N LEU A 25 -13.79 -2.01 -6.09
CA LEU A 25 -13.72 -1.28 -4.82
C LEU A 25 -15.10 -1.22 -4.13
N GLU A 26 -16.17 -0.91 -4.87
CA GLU A 26 -17.53 -0.94 -4.31
C GLU A 26 -17.89 -2.31 -3.73
N LEU A 27 -17.61 -3.38 -4.49
CA LEU A 27 -17.89 -4.75 -4.06
C LEU A 27 -17.08 -5.14 -2.83
N ILE A 28 -15.81 -4.76 -2.79
CA ILE A 28 -14.91 -5.02 -1.66
C ILE A 28 -15.36 -4.26 -0.42
N ASN A 29 -15.67 -2.97 -0.54
CA ASN A 29 -16.10 -2.13 0.58
C ASN A 29 -17.43 -2.56 1.22
N ARG A 30 -18.35 -3.18 0.45
CA ARG A 30 -19.61 -3.70 0.97
C ARG A 30 -19.59 -5.18 1.35
N ASP A 31 -18.41 -5.79 1.38
CA ASP A 31 -18.23 -7.21 1.72
C ASP A 31 -19.02 -8.17 0.79
N ALA A 32 -19.09 -7.80 -0.51
CA ALA A 32 -19.83 -8.56 -1.48
C ALA A 32 -19.40 -10.04 -1.57
N PRO A 33 -20.33 -10.97 -1.91
CA PRO A 33 -19.97 -12.36 -2.16
C PRO A 33 -18.93 -12.49 -3.28
N PHE A 34 -18.15 -13.57 -3.23
CA PHE A 34 -17.12 -13.84 -4.24
C PHE A 34 -17.66 -13.87 -5.67
N ASP A 35 -18.83 -14.43 -5.88
CA ASP A 35 -19.44 -14.55 -7.21
C ASP A 35 -19.59 -13.20 -7.91
N GLU A 36 -19.90 -12.14 -7.17
CA GLU A 36 -20.01 -10.79 -7.71
C GLU A 36 -18.62 -10.22 -8.05
N ILE A 37 -17.62 -10.43 -7.18
CA ILE A 37 -16.23 -10.00 -7.42
C ILE A 37 -15.65 -10.78 -8.60
N GLY A 38 -15.87 -12.10 -8.64
CA GLY A 38 -15.42 -12.98 -9.72
C GLY A 38 -16.03 -12.64 -11.07
N ALA A 39 -17.32 -12.28 -11.09
CA ALA A 39 -17.99 -11.84 -12.31
C ALA A 39 -17.36 -10.56 -12.90
N VAL A 40 -17.02 -9.59 -12.04
CA VAL A 40 -16.36 -8.37 -12.50
C VAL A 40 -14.93 -8.66 -12.97
N LEU A 41 -14.17 -9.48 -12.23
CA LEU A 41 -12.82 -9.89 -12.65
C LEU A 41 -12.82 -10.63 -14.00
N ALA A 42 -13.83 -11.43 -14.25
CA ALA A 42 -13.96 -12.19 -15.52
C ALA A 42 -14.18 -11.27 -16.74
N THR A 43 -14.58 -10.01 -16.53
CA THR A 43 -14.69 -9.03 -17.64
C THR A 43 -13.35 -8.49 -18.11
N ASP A 44 -12.28 -8.66 -17.31
CA ASP A 44 -10.90 -8.24 -17.65
C ASP A 44 -9.97 -9.46 -17.58
N ALA A 45 -9.73 -10.09 -18.72
CA ALA A 45 -8.87 -11.27 -18.82
C ALA A 45 -7.44 -11.03 -18.32
N ALA A 46 -6.89 -9.82 -18.51
CA ALA A 46 -5.56 -9.48 -18.05
C ALA A 46 -5.52 -9.41 -16.51
N MET A 47 -6.52 -8.81 -15.89
CA MET A 47 -6.67 -8.74 -14.44
C MET A 47 -6.86 -10.16 -13.85
N ALA A 48 -7.76 -10.97 -14.44
CA ALA A 48 -8.02 -12.34 -14.01
C ALA A 48 -6.73 -13.20 -14.05
N MET A 49 -5.96 -13.12 -15.14
CA MET A 49 -4.69 -13.85 -15.28
C MET A 49 -3.66 -13.43 -14.24
N ARG A 50 -3.62 -12.17 -13.86
CA ARG A 50 -2.69 -11.67 -12.83
C ARG A 50 -3.10 -12.11 -11.44
N VAL A 51 -4.41 -12.08 -11.13
CA VAL A 51 -4.94 -12.66 -9.88
C VAL A 51 -4.52 -14.13 -9.77
N LEU A 52 -4.70 -14.91 -10.84
CA LEU A 52 -4.31 -16.32 -10.87
C LEU A 52 -2.78 -16.52 -10.70
N ARG A 53 -1.97 -15.67 -11.32
CA ARG A 53 -0.51 -15.74 -11.18
C ARG A 53 -0.10 -15.52 -9.72
N ILE A 54 -0.64 -14.49 -9.07
CA ILE A 54 -0.34 -14.19 -7.66
C ILE A 54 -0.90 -15.28 -6.74
N ALA A 55 -2.15 -15.72 -6.98
CA ALA A 55 -2.75 -16.81 -6.23
C ALA A 55 -1.88 -18.07 -6.27
N ASN A 56 -1.31 -18.38 -7.43
CA ASN A 56 -0.38 -19.49 -7.59
C ASN A 56 0.95 -19.28 -6.84
N SER A 57 1.48 -18.06 -6.79
CA SER A 57 2.71 -17.77 -6.05
C SER A 57 2.55 -17.90 -4.55
N VAL A 58 1.39 -17.51 -4.02
CA VAL A 58 1.06 -17.57 -2.58
C VAL A 58 0.66 -18.99 -2.13
N ALA A 59 -0.04 -19.74 -3.00
CA ALA A 59 -0.60 -21.06 -2.66
C ALA A 59 0.35 -22.24 -2.87
N LEU A 60 1.51 -22.04 -3.51
CA LEU A 60 2.33 -23.09 -4.13
C LEU A 60 3.21 -23.92 -3.20
N ARG A 61 2.97 -23.99 -1.89
CA ARG A 61 3.68 -25.01 -1.10
C ARG A 61 2.99 -26.39 -1.22
N GLY A 62 3.25 -27.09 -2.33
CA GLY A 62 2.94 -28.51 -2.47
C GLY A 62 1.58 -28.85 -3.09
N ALA A 63 0.86 -27.89 -3.66
CA ALA A 63 -0.45 -28.10 -4.28
C ALA A 63 -0.39 -27.98 -5.82
N THR A 64 -1.37 -28.59 -6.51
CA THR A 64 -1.58 -28.39 -7.95
C THR A 64 -1.82 -26.91 -8.27
N PRO A 65 -1.35 -26.40 -9.44
CA PRO A 65 -1.59 -25.02 -9.84
C PRO A 65 -3.07 -24.65 -9.86
N ILE A 66 -3.39 -23.47 -9.39
CA ILE A 66 -4.73 -22.89 -9.43
C ILE A 66 -5.04 -22.50 -10.88
N ALA A 67 -6.11 -23.06 -11.44
CA ALA A 67 -6.49 -22.83 -12.83
C ALA A 67 -7.69 -21.88 -13.02
N SER A 68 -8.42 -21.57 -11.95
CA SER A 68 -9.60 -20.70 -12.02
C SER A 68 -9.70 -19.74 -10.84
N LEU A 69 -10.44 -18.63 -11.03
CA LEU A 69 -10.72 -17.67 -9.94
C LEU A 69 -11.53 -18.34 -8.81
N THR A 70 -12.42 -19.26 -9.13
CA THR A 70 -13.17 -20.04 -8.14
C THR A 70 -12.23 -20.89 -7.27
N GLU A 71 -11.26 -21.54 -7.89
CA GLU A 71 -10.25 -22.32 -7.15
C GLU A 71 -9.33 -21.40 -6.30
N ALA A 72 -8.95 -20.24 -6.83
CA ALA A 72 -8.22 -19.23 -6.08
C ALA A 72 -9.00 -18.81 -4.82
N PHE A 73 -10.28 -18.55 -4.97
CA PHE A 73 -11.18 -18.24 -3.86
C PHE A 73 -11.24 -19.35 -2.82
N LEU A 74 -11.46 -20.59 -3.25
CA LEU A 74 -11.57 -21.74 -2.34
C LEU A 74 -10.28 -22.00 -1.55
N ARG A 75 -9.11 -21.75 -2.16
CA ARG A 75 -7.81 -21.98 -1.51
C ARG A 75 -7.33 -20.82 -0.65
N LEU A 76 -7.53 -19.59 -1.11
CA LEU A 76 -7.05 -18.38 -0.43
C LEU A 76 -8.08 -17.79 0.55
N GLY A 77 -9.36 -18.06 0.30
CA GLY A 77 -10.47 -17.41 1.00
C GLY A 77 -10.75 -16.00 0.48
N THR A 78 -11.92 -15.47 0.85
CA THR A 78 -12.43 -14.18 0.36
C THR A 78 -11.51 -13.01 0.72
N ALA A 79 -11.04 -12.98 1.96
CA ALA A 79 -10.23 -11.88 2.48
C ALA A 79 -8.92 -11.73 1.70
N GLN A 80 -8.18 -12.82 1.53
CA GLN A 80 -6.89 -12.79 0.83
C GLN A 80 -7.03 -12.51 -0.66
N LEU A 81 -8.08 -13.05 -1.30
CA LEU A 81 -8.35 -12.75 -2.71
C LEU A 81 -8.72 -11.27 -2.92
N ARG A 82 -9.52 -10.68 -2.03
CA ARG A 82 -9.82 -9.24 -2.06
C ARG A 82 -8.58 -8.38 -1.96
N GLN A 83 -7.67 -8.72 -1.06
CA GLN A 83 -6.38 -8.01 -0.89
C GLN A 83 -5.56 -8.05 -2.17
N LEU A 84 -5.46 -9.22 -2.82
CA LEU A 84 -4.77 -9.38 -4.10
C LEU A 84 -5.40 -8.54 -5.21
N VAL A 85 -6.73 -8.56 -5.30
CA VAL A 85 -7.47 -7.78 -6.31
C VAL A 85 -7.24 -6.29 -6.12
N LEU A 86 -7.32 -5.79 -4.88
CA LEU A 86 -7.03 -4.40 -4.56
C LEU A 86 -5.63 -4.00 -4.99
N GLY A 87 -4.61 -4.79 -4.61
CA GLY A 87 -3.23 -4.54 -4.99
C GLY A 87 -3.07 -4.41 -6.51
N LEU A 88 -3.65 -5.34 -7.26
CA LEU A 88 -3.59 -5.33 -8.72
C LEU A 88 -4.30 -4.14 -9.36
N VAL A 89 -5.48 -3.75 -8.85
CA VAL A 89 -6.20 -2.58 -9.32
C VAL A 89 -5.31 -1.34 -9.25
N PHE A 90 -4.62 -1.13 -8.13
CA PHE A 90 -3.75 0.04 -7.96
C PHE A 90 -2.47 -0.05 -8.78
N ILE A 91 -1.76 -1.19 -8.74
CA ILE A 91 -0.53 -1.40 -9.51
C ILE A 91 -0.73 -1.12 -11.00
N HIS A 92 -1.91 -1.45 -11.54
CA HIS A 92 -2.21 -1.24 -12.95
C HIS A 92 -2.78 0.13 -13.29
N HIS A 93 -3.39 0.80 -12.32
CA HIS A 93 -3.99 2.11 -12.56
C HIS A 93 -2.95 3.22 -12.72
N PHE A 94 -1.79 3.10 -12.05
CA PHE A 94 -0.73 4.07 -12.17
C PHE A 94 0.24 3.69 -13.31
N PRO A 95 0.16 4.35 -14.48
CA PRO A 95 1.02 4.04 -15.61
C PRO A 95 2.48 4.33 -15.28
N ARG A 96 3.36 3.44 -15.68
CA ARG A 96 4.81 3.57 -15.53
C ARG A 96 5.31 4.70 -16.46
N ARG A 97 5.34 5.93 -15.96
CA ARG A 97 5.81 7.11 -16.71
C ARG A 97 6.94 7.81 -15.97
N GLY A 98 7.89 8.35 -16.75
CA GLY A 98 9.01 9.13 -16.21
C GLY A 98 10.14 8.28 -15.60
N ALA A 99 10.97 8.94 -14.80
CA ALA A 99 12.16 8.34 -14.15
C ALA A 99 11.84 7.74 -12.77
N PHE A 100 10.56 7.70 -12.37
CA PHE A 100 10.13 7.15 -11.11
C PHE A 100 10.19 5.62 -11.14
N ASP A 101 10.80 5.02 -10.12
CA ASP A 101 10.92 3.57 -10.00
C ASP A 101 9.64 2.96 -9.43
N TYR A 102 8.65 2.73 -10.30
CA TYR A 102 7.39 2.09 -9.92
C TYR A 102 7.56 0.66 -9.41
N VAL A 103 8.62 -0.04 -9.82
CA VAL A 103 8.87 -1.40 -9.34
C VAL A 103 9.33 -1.36 -7.88
N ALA A 104 10.28 -0.49 -7.55
CA ALA A 104 10.69 -0.26 -6.17
C ALA A 104 9.51 0.21 -5.31
N PHE A 105 8.72 1.17 -5.80
CA PHE A 105 7.54 1.69 -5.12
C PHE A 105 6.53 0.60 -4.75
N TRP A 106 6.09 -0.21 -5.71
CA TRP A 106 5.13 -1.28 -5.43
C TRP A 106 5.71 -2.42 -4.61
N ARG A 107 7.01 -2.71 -4.79
CA ARG A 107 7.72 -3.65 -3.93
C ARG A 107 7.68 -3.20 -2.48
N HIS A 108 8.05 -1.97 -2.19
CA HIS A 108 7.98 -1.38 -0.87
C HIS A 108 6.56 -1.46 -0.29
N SER A 109 5.56 -0.95 -1.01
CA SER A 109 4.17 -0.95 -0.56
C SER A 109 3.62 -2.34 -0.23
N LEU A 110 3.96 -3.34 -1.05
CA LEU A 110 3.58 -4.74 -0.80
C LEU A 110 4.27 -5.31 0.43
N HIS A 111 5.57 -5.00 0.63
CA HIS A 111 6.29 -5.44 1.83
C HIS A 111 5.73 -4.79 3.10
N VAL A 112 5.37 -3.51 3.06
CA VAL A 112 4.72 -2.83 4.19
C VAL A 112 3.38 -3.48 4.51
N ALA A 113 2.55 -3.78 3.50
CA ALA A 113 1.29 -4.48 3.70
C ALA A 113 1.47 -5.86 4.35
N LEU A 114 2.45 -6.64 3.90
CA LEU A 114 2.76 -7.96 4.46
C LEU A 114 3.36 -7.87 5.87
N ALA A 115 4.28 -6.94 6.09
CA ALA A 115 4.89 -6.70 7.41
C ALA A 115 3.83 -6.29 8.43
N ALA A 116 2.93 -5.37 8.06
CA ALA A 116 1.84 -4.93 8.93
C ALA A 116 0.94 -6.10 9.35
N GLN A 117 0.60 -7.02 8.44
CA GLN A 117 -0.17 -8.22 8.78
C GLN A 117 0.61 -9.17 9.72
N GLN A 118 1.91 -9.35 9.54
CA GLN A 118 2.72 -10.19 10.43
C GLN A 118 2.84 -9.59 11.83
N ILE A 119 2.96 -8.27 11.92
CA ILE A 119 2.99 -7.53 13.18
C ILE A 119 1.62 -7.60 13.86
N GLU A 120 0.52 -7.34 13.14
CA GLU A 120 -0.84 -7.40 13.69
C GLU A 120 -1.17 -8.75 14.32
N ARG A 121 -0.83 -9.86 13.63
CA ARG A 121 -1.07 -11.23 14.14
C ARG A 121 -0.39 -11.51 15.48
N ARG A 122 0.65 -10.77 15.82
CA ARG A 122 1.43 -10.91 17.05
C ARG A 122 1.12 -9.83 18.08
N SER A 123 0.32 -8.83 17.69
CA SER A 123 -0.05 -7.72 18.56
C SER A 123 -1.14 -8.13 19.54
N GLU A 124 -0.92 -7.86 20.81
CA GLU A 124 -1.92 -8.12 21.85
C GLU A 124 -2.98 -7.01 21.89
N GLY A 125 -4.24 -7.38 21.58
CA GLY A 125 -5.38 -6.47 21.70
C GLY A 125 -5.49 -5.37 20.65
N LEU A 126 -4.78 -5.48 19.52
CA LEU A 126 -5.09 -4.69 18.33
C LEU A 126 -6.23 -5.40 17.57
N ASN A 127 -7.42 -4.82 17.63
CA ASN A 127 -8.61 -5.33 16.95
C ASN A 127 -8.84 -4.58 15.62
N ASN A 128 -7.86 -4.61 14.72
CA ASN A 128 -8.06 -4.13 13.35
C ASN A 128 -8.66 -5.26 12.50
N SER A 129 -9.42 -4.92 11.46
CA SER A 129 -9.74 -5.95 10.47
C SER A 129 -8.50 -6.20 9.61
N GLY A 130 -8.02 -7.44 9.49
CA GLY A 130 -6.83 -7.76 8.70
C GLY A 130 -6.92 -7.30 7.23
N GLN A 131 -8.12 -7.02 6.71
CA GLN A 131 -8.32 -6.41 5.39
C GLN A 131 -7.88 -4.95 5.37
N ASP A 132 -8.24 -4.17 6.40
CA ASP A 132 -7.88 -2.77 6.50
C ASP A 132 -6.37 -2.61 6.66
N VAL A 133 -5.72 -3.48 7.43
CA VAL A 133 -4.26 -3.50 7.65
C VAL A 133 -3.50 -3.67 6.33
N TYR A 134 -3.86 -4.68 5.53
CA TYR A 134 -3.21 -4.89 4.24
C TYR A 134 -3.42 -3.72 3.29
N THR A 135 -4.66 -3.26 3.16
CA THR A 135 -5.02 -2.14 2.29
C THR A 135 -4.32 -0.86 2.72
N ALA A 136 -4.27 -0.59 4.02
CA ALA A 136 -3.57 0.55 4.57
C ALA A 136 -2.07 0.54 4.26
N GLY A 137 -1.41 -0.61 4.48
CA GLY A 137 0.01 -0.78 4.16
C GLY A 137 0.29 -0.65 2.66
N LEU A 138 -0.57 -1.19 1.80
CA LEU A 138 -0.42 -1.09 0.35
C LEU A 138 -0.55 0.35 -0.16
N LEU A 139 -1.40 1.15 0.46
CA LEU A 139 -1.76 2.49 -0.03
C LEU A 139 -1.11 3.63 0.75
N HIS A 140 -0.36 3.37 1.83
CA HIS A 140 0.15 4.42 2.72
C HIS A 140 0.89 5.53 1.97
N ASP A 141 1.67 5.18 0.95
CA ASP A 141 2.49 6.06 0.12
C ASP A 141 1.89 6.38 -1.27
N ILE A 142 0.60 6.04 -1.54
CA ILE A 142 -0.01 6.18 -2.88
C ILE A 142 0.06 7.63 -3.43
N GLY A 143 0.18 8.61 -2.55
CA GLY A 143 0.35 10.01 -2.92
C GLY A 143 1.64 10.28 -3.72
N ILE A 144 2.70 9.49 -3.51
CA ILE A 144 3.95 9.56 -4.29
C ILE A 144 3.64 9.26 -5.77
N ALA A 145 2.95 8.15 -6.02
CA ALA A 145 2.57 7.77 -7.38
C ALA A 145 1.59 8.78 -8.01
N TYR A 146 0.65 9.31 -7.22
CA TYR A 146 -0.29 10.34 -7.67
C TYR A 146 0.42 11.66 -8.03
N LEU A 147 1.30 12.18 -7.18
CA LEU A 147 2.06 13.40 -7.46
C LEU A 147 3.00 13.22 -8.65
N ASN A 148 3.66 12.07 -8.76
CA ASN A 148 4.48 11.77 -9.94
C ASN A 148 3.66 11.71 -11.22
N LEU A 149 2.44 11.19 -11.20
CA LEU A 149 1.56 11.15 -12.38
C LEU A 149 1.07 12.54 -12.77
N SER A 150 0.62 13.33 -11.79
CA SER A 150 0.01 14.65 -12.02
C SER A 150 1.01 15.77 -12.31
N ALA A 151 2.26 15.63 -11.82
CA ALA A 151 3.32 16.64 -11.95
C ALA A 151 4.67 16.04 -12.38
N THR A 152 4.70 15.13 -13.32
CA THR A 152 5.85 14.27 -13.68
C THR A 152 7.18 15.03 -13.77
N THR A 153 7.23 16.17 -14.46
CA THR A 153 8.47 16.95 -14.63
C THR A 153 8.96 17.56 -13.32
N ARG A 154 8.04 18.14 -12.51
CA ARG A 154 8.37 18.74 -11.22
C ARG A 154 8.70 17.66 -10.18
N TYR A 155 8.00 16.54 -10.23
CA TYR A 155 8.26 15.42 -9.31
C TYR A 155 9.62 14.76 -9.55
N LYS A 156 10.11 14.75 -10.79
CA LYS A 156 11.49 14.35 -11.08
C LYS A 156 12.51 15.23 -10.32
N GLN A 157 12.26 16.54 -10.21
CA GLN A 157 13.11 17.45 -9.43
C GLN A 157 13.04 17.12 -7.94
N VAL A 158 11.84 16.82 -7.42
CA VAL A 158 11.64 16.36 -6.02
C VAL A 158 12.50 15.13 -5.74
N ILE A 159 12.44 14.10 -6.58
CA ILE A 159 13.21 12.87 -6.40
C ILE A 159 14.72 13.15 -6.39
N VAL A 160 15.21 13.95 -7.35
CA VAL A 160 16.63 14.29 -7.44
C VAL A 160 17.07 15.02 -6.18
N GLU A 161 16.31 16.00 -5.73
CA GLU A 161 16.64 16.80 -4.56
C GLU A 161 16.55 15.99 -3.25
N ALA A 162 15.51 15.20 -3.05
CA ALA A 162 15.36 14.33 -1.88
C ALA A 162 16.51 13.32 -1.74
N ARG A 163 17.00 12.80 -2.89
CA ARG A 163 18.16 11.88 -2.91
C ARG A 163 19.49 12.55 -2.65
N SER A 164 19.65 13.83 -2.98
CA SER A 164 20.91 14.56 -2.84
C SER A 164 21.02 15.32 -1.53
N SER A 165 19.92 15.85 -0.99
CA SER A 165 19.93 16.66 0.24
C SER A 165 19.90 15.83 1.53
N GLY A 166 19.37 14.59 1.46
CA GLY A 166 19.10 13.78 2.65
C GLY A 166 17.87 14.25 3.47
N GLU A 167 17.18 15.31 3.01
CA GLU A 167 15.96 15.79 3.67
C GLU A 167 14.81 14.77 3.56
N PRO A 168 13.83 14.76 4.50
CA PRO A 168 12.62 13.98 4.36
C PRO A 168 11.88 14.33 3.05
N LEU A 169 11.33 13.30 2.39
CA LEU A 169 10.67 13.47 1.10
C LEU A 169 9.52 14.48 1.16
N GLU A 170 8.70 14.42 2.22
CA GLU A 170 7.57 15.33 2.44
C GLU A 170 8.00 16.80 2.58
N VAL A 171 9.21 17.07 3.09
CA VAL A 171 9.75 18.43 3.21
C VAL A 171 10.11 18.97 1.82
N VAL A 172 10.76 18.15 1.01
CA VAL A 172 11.13 18.53 -0.36
C VAL A 172 9.88 18.70 -1.23
N GLU A 173 8.90 17.80 -1.11
CA GLU A 173 7.61 17.90 -1.79
C GLU A 173 6.89 19.19 -1.42
N GLN A 174 6.77 19.49 -0.12
CA GLN A 174 6.13 20.71 0.36
C GLN A 174 6.81 21.96 -0.19
N ARG A 175 8.14 21.98 -0.24
CA ARG A 175 8.92 23.12 -0.76
C ARG A 175 8.75 23.30 -2.27
N LEU A 176 8.82 22.23 -3.06
CA LEU A 176 8.81 22.31 -4.52
C LEU A 176 7.41 22.29 -5.13
N LEU A 177 6.48 21.56 -4.51
CA LEU A 177 5.10 21.39 -5.01
C LEU A 177 4.07 22.18 -4.19
N GLY A 178 4.38 22.53 -2.92
CA GLY A 178 3.46 23.16 -1.99
C GLY A 178 2.39 22.21 -1.47
N VAL A 179 2.56 20.91 -1.66
CA VAL A 179 1.80 19.80 -1.09
C VAL A 179 2.75 18.61 -0.94
N ASN A 180 2.50 17.73 0.04
CA ASN A 180 3.26 16.50 0.22
C ASN A 180 2.42 15.27 -0.14
N HIS A 181 3.09 14.11 -0.25
CA HIS A 181 2.44 12.86 -0.65
C HIS A 181 1.35 12.41 0.35
N ALA A 182 1.51 12.66 1.66
CA ALA A 182 0.52 12.27 2.66
C ALA A 182 -0.79 13.06 2.48
N GLU A 183 -0.71 14.36 2.22
CA GLU A 183 -1.85 15.21 1.91
C GLU A 183 -2.50 14.81 0.57
N ALA A 184 -1.67 14.54 -0.43
CA ALA A 184 -2.11 14.13 -1.75
C ALA A 184 -2.81 12.78 -1.73
N ALA A 185 -2.28 11.80 -0.99
CA ALA A 185 -2.91 10.49 -0.78
C ALA A 185 -4.26 10.62 -0.11
N ALA A 186 -4.34 11.39 0.98
CA ALA A 186 -5.59 11.60 1.68
C ALA A 186 -6.65 12.24 0.77
N TYR A 187 -6.28 13.26 0.00
CA TYR A 187 -7.19 13.88 -0.98
C TYR A 187 -7.67 12.88 -2.04
N LEU A 188 -6.76 12.11 -2.64
CA LEU A 188 -7.08 11.10 -3.66
C LEU A 188 -8.08 10.07 -3.11
N LEU A 189 -7.82 9.54 -1.91
CA LEU A 189 -8.65 8.50 -1.31
C LEU A 189 -10.00 9.04 -0.79
N GLU A 190 -10.07 10.30 -0.36
CA GLU A 190 -11.34 10.98 -0.05
C GLU A 190 -12.24 11.07 -1.29
N GLU A 191 -11.68 11.51 -2.43
CA GLU A 191 -12.43 11.60 -3.69
C GLU A 191 -12.87 10.21 -4.21
N TRP A 192 -12.07 9.17 -3.94
CA TRP A 192 -12.41 7.79 -4.25
C TRP A 192 -13.25 7.09 -3.17
N ARG A 193 -13.68 7.81 -2.13
CA ARG A 193 -14.57 7.35 -1.05
C ARG A 193 -14.04 6.14 -0.28
N PHE A 194 -12.74 6.14 0.01
CA PHE A 194 -12.15 5.12 0.87
C PHE A 194 -12.59 5.28 2.33
N PRO A 195 -12.52 4.19 3.14
CA PRO A 195 -12.77 4.25 4.58
C PRO A 195 -11.87 5.25 5.30
N ALA A 196 -12.40 5.92 6.32
CA ALA A 196 -11.70 6.98 7.05
C ALA A 196 -10.41 6.53 7.75
N ASN A 197 -10.35 5.26 8.18
CA ASN A 197 -9.15 4.67 8.78
C ASN A 197 -8.01 4.53 7.76
N ILE A 198 -8.29 4.12 6.51
CA ILE A 198 -7.29 4.05 5.43
C ILE A 198 -6.79 5.46 5.08
N ILE A 199 -7.70 6.43 4.95
CA ILE A 199 -7.34 7.83 4.71
C ILE A 199 -6.45 8.37 5.84
N ALA A 200 -6.77 8.03 7.10
CA ALA A 200 -5.98 8.45 8.25
C ALA A 200 -4.56 7.87 8.22
N VAL A 201 -4.40 6.61 7.82
CA VAL A 201 -3.07 6.00 7.63
C VAL A 201 -2.28 6.77 6.60
N CYS A 202 -2.80 6.99 5.40
CA CYS A 202 -2.09 7.69 4.34
C CYS A 202 -1.69 9.12 4.74
N ARG A 203 -2.54 9.79 5.55
CA ARG A 203 -2.27 11.16 6.03
C ARG A 203 -1.23 11.23 7.15
N PHE A 204 -1.17 10.22 8.01
CA PHE A 204 -0.47 10.31 9.29
C PHE A 204 0.59 9.20 9.51
N HIS A 205 0.84 8.30 8.53
CA HIS A 205 1.83 7.22 8.73
C HIS A 205 3.21 7.73 9.13
N GLY A 206 3.67 8.88 8.63
CA GLY A 206 4.93 9.50 9.04
C GLY A 206 4.88 10.20 10.41
N ARG A 207 3.68 10.45 10.96
CA ARG A 207 3.45 11.20 12.22
C ARG A 207 2.26 10.62 12.99
N PRO A 208 2.37 9.37 13.49
CA PRO A 208 1.23 8.63 14.04
C PRO A 208 0.56 9.29 15.24
N GLU A 209 1.28 10.11 15.99
CA GLU A 209 0.74 10.81 17.17
C GLU A 209 -0.24 11.94 16.79
N GLU A 210 -0.22 12.43 15.56
CA GLU A 210 -1.18 13.42 15.06
C GLU A 210 -2.52 12.79 14.66
N ALA A 211 -2.57 11.45 14.54
CA ALA A 211 -3.80 10.74 14.21
C ALA A 211 -4.81 10.79 15.36
N ARG A 212 -6.11 10.85 15.00
CA ARG A 212 -7.19 10.74 15.99
C ARG A 212 -7.11 9.39 16.71
N GLU A 213 -7.48 9.35 17.98
CA GLU A 213 -7.38 8.18 18.84
C GLU A 213 -8.00 6.92 18.22
N GLY A 214 -9.19 7.01 17.61
CA GLY A 214 -9.86 5.88 16.96
C GLY A 214 -9.16 5.30 15.74
N HIS A 215 -8.14 5.96 15.18
CA HIS A 215 -7.36 5.49 14.03
C HIS A 215 -5.87 5.26 14.38
N ARG A 216 -5.44 5.71 15.55
CA ARG A 216 -4.02 5.78 15.93
C ARG A 216 -3.35 4.41 15.97
N ASP A 217 -4.03 3.39 16.43
CA ASP A 217 -3.48 2.03 16.50
C ASP A 217 -3.14 1.50 15.09
N LEU A 218 -4.02 1.69 14.12
CA LEU A 218 -3.75 1.29 12.73
C LEU A 218 -2.64 2.14 12.11
N VAL A 219 -2.62 3.45 12.36
CA VAL A 219 -1.58 4.35 11.87
C VAL A 219 -0.22 3.98 12.44
N ARG A 220 -0.11 3.69 13.74
CA ARG A 220 1.13 3.22 14.39
C ARG A 220 1.59 1.88 13.84
N LEU A 221 0.65 0.96 13.60
CA LEU A 221 0.96 -0.35 13.03
C LEU A 221 1.63 -0.21 11.65
N ILE A 222 1.05 0.62 10.78
CA ILE A 222 1.63 0.85 9.45
C ILE A 222 2.96 1.61 9.55
N HIS A 223 3.08 2.59 10.44
CA HIS A 223 4.34 3.29 10.69
C HIS A 223 5.47 2.33 11.08
N VAL A 224 5.24 1.44 12.05
CA VAL A 224 6.24 0.45 12.47
C VAL A 224 6.57 -0.55 11.37
N ALA A 225 5.57 -0.95 10.58
CA ALA A 225 5.78 -1.84 9.44
C ALA A 225 6.60 -1.16 8.32
N ASP A 226 6.37 0.12 8.06
CA ASP A 226 7.11 0.92 7.09
C ASP A 226 8.57 1.07 7.50
N GLU A 227 8.85 1.46 8.76
CA GLU A 227 10.20 1.55 9.30
C GLU A 227 10.95 0.22 9.23
N LEU A 228 10.27 -0.90 9.53
CA LEU A 228 10.85 -2.25 9.39
C LEU A 228 11.26 -2.53 7.95
N VAL A 229 10.40 -2.23 6.98
CA VAL A 229 10.64 -2.47 5.56
C VAL A 229 11.79 -1.60 5.04
N TRP A 230 11.87 -0.34 5.48
CA TRP A 230 13.04 0.52 5.22
C TRP A 230 14.33 -0.07 5.80
N GLY A 231 14.30 -0.54 7.03
CA GLY A 231 15.46 -1.19 7.69
C GLY A 231 15.92 -2.46 6.96
N LEU A 232 15.06 -3.11 6.20
CA LEU A 232 15.39 -4.26 5.34
C LEU A 232 15.93 -3.86 3.96
N GLY A 233 16.01 -2.56 3.66
CA GLY A 233 16.58 -2.03 2.42
C GLY A 233 15.59 -1.93 1.24
N TYR A 234 14.29 -2.04 1.47
CA TYR A 234 13.28 -1.83 0.44
C TYR A 234 12.88 -0.36 0.39
N ASP A 235 13.40 0.37 -0.59
CA ASP A 235 13.07 1.78 -0.80
C ASP A 235 11.75 1.97 -1.57
N ASN A 236 11.13 3.15 -1.43
CA ASN A 236 9.84 3.49 -2.05
C ASN A 236 9.96 4.11 -3.46
N GLY A 237 11.07 3.94 -4.13
CA GLY A 237 11.28 4.46 -5.49
C GLY A 237 11.55 5.97 -5.58
N ALA A 238 11.22 6.75 -4.56
CA ALA A 238 11.48 8.18 -4.52
C ALA A 238 12.73 8.53 -3.70
N LYS A 239 12.84 7.96 -2.52
CA LYS A 239 14.00 8.11 -1.61
C LYS A 239 14.70 6.77 -1.48
N ARG A 240 16.01 6.74 -1.26
CA ARG A 240 16.78 5.48 -1.15
C ARG A 240 17.23 5.13 0.27
N VAL A 241 17.12 6.07 1.20
CA VAL A 241 17.56 5.89 2.57
C VAL A 241 16.41 6.24 3.50
N GLY A 242 15.96 5.28 4.24
CA GLY A 242 14.96 5.43 5.30
C GLY A 242 15.59 5.41 6.68
N PRO A 243 14.80 5.52 7.74
CA PRO A 243 15.24 5.37 9.12
C PRO A 243 15.83 3.95 9.35
N GLU A 244 16.75 3.85 10.27
CA GLU A 244 17.19 2.57 10.79
C GLU A 244 16.12 2.03 11.75
N PHE A 245 15.67 0.79 11.51
CA PHE A 245 14.64 0.18 12.34
C PHE A 245 15.17 -0.21 13.71
N ASN A 246 14.47 0.21 14.76
CA ASN A 246 14.74 -0.23 16.13
C ASN A 246 13.71 -1.29 16.55
N PRO A 247 14.11 -2.54 16.88
CA PRO A 247 13.17 -3.58 17.32
C PRO A 247 12.33 -3.19 18.55
N GLN A 248 12.80 -2.24 19.39
CA GLN A 248 12.02 -1.73 20.52
C GLN A 248 10.73 -1.01 20.07
N ASP A 249 10.67 -0.57 18.82
CA ASP A 249 9.48 0.08 18.27
C ASP A 249 8.28 -0.86 18.13
N PHE A 250 8.49 -2.16 18.16
CA PHE A 250 7.40 -3.15 18.27
C PHE A 250 6.55 -2.96 19.53
N ALA A 251 7.12 -2.45 20.61
CA ALA A 251 6.36 -2.14 21.82
C ALA A 251 5.25 -1.09 21.58
N LYS A 252 5.45 -0.17 20.62
CA LYS A 252 4.46 0.84 20.22
C LYS A 252 3.17 0.21 19.68
N VAL A 253 3.27 -1.02 19.17
CA VAL A 253 2.18 -1.82 18.59
C VAL A 253 1.91 -3.12 19.38
N ARG A 254 2.32 -3.15 20.63
CA ARG A 254 2.08 -4.25 21.59
C ARG A 254 2.62 -5.62 21.11
N VAL A 255 3.75 -5.61 20.42
CA VAL A 255 4.49 -6.81 20.03
C VAL A 255 5.77 -6.89 20.84
N ASP A 256 6.11 -8.09 21.31
CA ASP A 256 7.37 -8.33 21.99
C ASP A 256 8.54 -8.12 21.02
N PRO A 257 9.51 -7.24 21.33
CA PRO A 257 10.69 -7.00 20.49
C PRO A 257 11.49 -8.25 20.13
N THR A 258 11.41 -9.32 20.93
CA THR A 258 12.05 -10.62 20.65
C THR A 258 11.47 -11.32 19.42
N GLN A 259 10.28 -10.94 18.96
CA GLN A 259 9.65 -11.46 17.74
C GLN A 259 10.27 -10.94 16.43
N HIS A 260 11.19 -9.96 16.50
CA HIS A 260 11.77 -9.30 15.33
C HIS A 260 12.34 -10.29 14.31
N GLU A 261 13.20 -11.21 14.74
CA GLU A 261 13.83 -12.17 13.82
C GLU A 261 12.81 -13.09 13.14
N ALA A 262 11.78 -13.52 13.88
CA ALA A 262 10.71 -14.36 13.33
C ALA A 262 9.87 -13.59 12.29
N ILE A 263 9.51 -12.34 12.58
CA ILE A 263 8.77 -11.46 11.65
C ILE A 263 9.58 -11.24 10.37
N VAL A 264 10.87 -10.93 10.49
CA VAL A 264 11.76 -10.70 9.34
C VAL A 264 11.92 -11.96 8.50
N ALA A 265 12.09 -13.13 9.12
CA ALA A 265 12.22 -14.39 8.40
C ALA A 265 10.95 -14.75 7.60
N GLU A 266 9.78 -14.57 8.20
CA GLU A 266 8.51 -14.79 7.51
C GLU A 266 8.29 -13.77 6.40
N LEU A 267 8.61 -12.49 6.65
CA LEU A 267 8.49 -11.44 5.65
C LEU A 267 9.37 -11.72 4.42
N LYS A 268 10.63 -12.13 4.60
CA LYS A 268 11.52 -12.51 3.51
C LYS A 268 10.95 -13.66 2.68
N THR A 269 10.39 -14.67 3.33
CA THR A 269 9.76 -15.81 2.65
C THR A 269 8.54 -15.39 1.82
N LEU A 270 7.72 -14.46 2.33
CA LEU A 270 6.56 -13.93 1.63
C LEU A 270 6.98 -12.98 0.49
N ALA A 271 8.02 -12.19 0.71
CA ALA A 271 8.58 -11.25 -0.25
C ALA A 271 9.06 -11.94 -1.54
N GLU A 272 9.80 -13.04 -1.42
CA GLU A 272 10.25 -13.82 -2.58
C GLU A 272 9.08 -14.30 -3.47
N GLN A 273 7.93 -14.60 -2.84
CA GLN A 273 6.73 -15.02 -3.56
C GLN A 273 6.06 -13.84 -4.30
N VAL A 274 6.09 -12.65 -3.70
CA VAL A 274 5.48 -11.44 -4.28
C VAL A 274 6.35 -10.84 -5.38
N GLU A 275 7.67 -10.89 -5.26
CA GLU A 275 8.60 -10.37 -6.28
C GLU A 275 8.41 -11.04 -7.64
N SER A 276 8.07 -12.35 -7.64
CA SER A 276 7.73 -13.07 -8.87
C SER A 276 6.49 -12.50 -9.59
N CYS A 277 5.69 -11.68 -8.92
CA CYS A 277 4.46 -11.11 -9.44
C CYS A 277 4.63 -9.69 -10.00
N LEU A 278 5.71 -9.00 -9.62
CA LEU A 278 6.05 -7.66 -10.12
C LEU A 278 6.84 -7.71 -11.44
N ALA A 279 7.44 -8.86 -11.75
CA ALA A 279 8.11 -9.15 -13.02
C ALA A 279 7.11 -9.47 -14.13
#